data_30d27f0e782d7aaab1eab0864bcd08a1
#
_entry.id   30d27f0e782d7aaab1eab0864bcd08a1
#
_cell.length_a   1.000
_cell.length_b   1.000
_cell.length_c   1.000
_cell.angle_alpha   90.00
_cell.angle_beta   90.00
_cell.angle_gamma   90.00
#
_symmetry.space_group_name_H-M   'P 1'
#
loop_
_entity.id
_entity.type
_entity.pdbx_description
1 polymer ?
#
loop_
_entity_poly.entity_id
_entity_poly.type
_entity_poly.pdbx_seq_one_letter_code
_entity_poly.pdbx_strand_id
1 'polypeptide(L)'
;LLHSNDPVVVLGVRSSVFLPFSRLGLVVVDEEHESSFKQYDPAPRYNARDTAMVLAQMHGAKVLLGSATPSIETYYKAVNDKFRLVELTERFEGSVLPDVRIVDMRRQRKEKTVKGILSLPLRQDITEAIKSGRQAIIFQNRRGFAPMVICRQCGWVPKCDNCDVSLVYHKSSGLLKCHYCGFTKILPTLCPACEENSI
;
A
#
# COMPACT_ATOMS: atom_id res chain seq x y z
N LEU A 1 -18.94 -30.28 -0.47
CA LEU A 1 -17.58 -30.24 -1.02
C LEU A 1 -16.52 -30.31 0.09
N LEU A 2 -16.59 -29.50 1.16
CA LEU A 2 -15.59 -29.50 2.24
C LEU A 2 -15.61 -30.76 3.13
N HIS A 3 -16.62 -31.61 2.98
CA HIS A 3 -16.75 -32.88 3.70
C HIS A 3 -16.50 -34.10 2.80
N SER A 4 -16.11 -33.91 1.53
CA SER A 4 -15.73 -35.01 0.65
C SER A 4 -14.37 -35.58 1.03
N ASN A 5 -14.14 -36.84 0.69
CA ASN A 5 -12.83 -37.47 0.86
C ASN A 5 -11.82 -37.08 -0.23
N ASP A 6 -12.28 -36.42 -1.28
CA ASP A 6 -11.45 -35.96 -2.38
C ASP A 6 -10.63 -34.73 -1.98
N PRO A 7 -9.42 -34.56 -2.49
CA PRO A 7 -8.65 -33.35 -2.30
C PRO A 7 -9.37 -32.14 -2.92
N VAL A 8 -9.58 -31.11 -2.12
CA VAL A 8 -10.27 -29.87 -2.55
C VAL A 8 -9.34 -28.69 -2.34
N VAL A 9 -9.23 -27.82 -3.34
CA VAL A 9 -8.57 -26.54 -3.24
C VAL A 9 -9.64 -25.45 -3.10
N VAL A 10 -9.54 -24.67 -2.04
CA VAL A 10 -10.41 -23.52 -1.80
C VAL A 10 -9.60 -22.25 -2.03
N LEU A 11 -10.01 -21.46 -3.01
CA LEU A 11 -9.48 -20.13 -3.25
C LEU A 11 -10.45 -19.10 -2.67
N GLY A 12 -9.96 -18.24 -1.81
CA GLY A 12 -10.82 -17.27 -1.14
C GLY A 12 -10.10 -16.05 -0.63
N VAL A 13 -10.90 -15.07 -0.22
CA VAL A 13 -10.44 -13.83 0.42
C VAL A 13 -10.36 -14.01 1.93
N ARG A 14 -10.05 -12.95 2.64
CA ARG A 14 -9.89 -12.88 4.11
C ARG A 14 -10.87 -13.74 4.92
N SER A 15 -12.16 -13.74 4.54
CA SER A 15 -13.20 -14.49 5.28
C SER A 15 -13.16 -16.00 5.08
N SER A 16 -12.41 -16.51 4.11
CA SER A 16 -12.35 -17.95 3.83
C SER A 16 -11.72 -18.76 4.95
N VAL A 17 -10.99 -18.14 5.86
CA VAL A 17 -10.44 -18.80 7.06
C VAL A 17 -11.51 -19.34 8.03
N PHE A 18 -12.76 -18.89 7.89
CA PHE A 18 -13.90 -19.36 8.72
C PHE A 18 -14.76 -20.43 8.04
N LEU A 19 -14.32 -20.96 6.92
CA LEU A 19 -15.01 -22.10 6.32
C LEU A 19 -14.85 -23.36 7.18
N PRO A 20 -15.87 -24.22 7.24
CA PRO A 20 -15.87 -25.42 8.07
C PRO A 20 -15.02 -26.53 7.46
N PHE A 21 -13.70 -26.41 7.51
CA PHE A 21 -12.78 -27.45 7.05
C PHE A 21 -12.81 -28.65 7.99
N SER A 22 -13.02 -29.86 7.45
CA SER A 22 -12.94 -31.10 8.22
C SER A 22 -11.52 -31.71 8.21
N ARG A 23 -10.79 -31.52 7.12
CA ARG A 23 -9.47 -32.14 6.87
C ARG A 23 -8.53 -31.15 6.18
N LEU A 24 -8.18 -30.06 6.89
CA LEU A 24 -7.25 -29.07 6.37
C LEU A 24 -5.81 -29.65 6.40
N GLY A 25 -5.12 -29.66 5.26
CA GLY A 25 -3.76 -30.16 5.15
C GLY A 25 -2.72 -29.06 4.91
N LEU A 26 -3.10 -28.01 4.18
CA LEU A 26 -2.22 -26.90 3.84
C LEU A 26 -3.01 -25.60 3.76
N VAL A 27 -2.45 -24.52 4.29
CA VAL A 27 -2.90 -23.16 4.06
C VAL A 27 -1.80 -22.39 3.35
N VAL A 28 -2.14 -21.73 2.25
CA VAL A 28 -1.24 -20.81 1.54
C VAL A 28 -1.79 -19.39 1.70
N VAL A 29 -0.96 -18.50 2.20
CA VAL A 29 -1.26 -17.07 2.31
C VAL A 29 -0.30 -16.33 1.38
N ASP A 30 -0.81 -15.92 0.24
CA ASP A 30 -0.05 -15.13 -0.72
C ASP A 30 -0.08 -13.65 -0.33
N GLU A 31 1.01 -12.92 -0.62
CA GLU A 31 1.20 -11.52 -0.21
C GLU A 31 0.91 -11.31 1.29
N GLU A 32 1.52 -12.13 2.16
CA GLU A 32 1.21 -12.20 3.60
C GLU A 32 1.31 -10.84 4.33
N HIS A 33 2.07 -9.91 3.76
CA HIS A 33 2.28 -8.56 4.30
C HIS A 33 1.09 -7.61 4.07
N GLU A 34 0.12 -8.01 3.20
CA GLU A 34 -0.98 -7.12 2.82
C GLU A 34 -1.85 -6.71 4.01
N SER A 35 -1.99 -5.42 4.19
CA SER A 35 -2.80 -4.84 5.26
C SER A 35 -4.29 -5.20 5.17
N SER A 36 -4.76 -5.61 3.98
CA SER A 36 -6.14 -6.05 3.74
C SER A 36 -6.51 -7.33 4.49
N PHE A 37 -5.53 -8.13 4.94
CA PHE A 37 -5.80 -9.27 5.83
C PHE A 37 -6.31 -8.85 7.21
N LYS A 38 -6.08 -7.60 7.63
CA LYS A 38 -6.63 -7.06 8.87
C LYS A 38 -8.04 -6.54 8.66
N GLN A 39 -9.00 -7.10 9.39
CA GLN A 39 -10.35 -6.54 9.48
C GLN A 39 -10.39 -5.45 10.54
N TYR A 40 -10.72 -4.23 10.12
CA TYR A 40 -10.88 -3.09 11.03
C TYR A 40 -12.33 -2.88 11.43
N ASP A 41 -13.24 -3.12 10.50
CA ASP A 41 -14.68 -2.98 10.65
C ASP A 41 -15.40 -3.93 9.70
N PRO A 42 -16.52 -4.59 10.10
CA PRO A 42 -17.07 -4.64 11.47
C PRO A 42 -16.24 -5.52 12.41
N ALA A 43 -16.63 -5.56 13.69
CA ALA A 43 -16.16 -6.57 14.63
C ALA A 43 -16.72 -7.97 14.24
N PRO A 44 -15.98 -9.07 14.57
CA PRO A 44 -14.70 -9.13 15.27
C PRO A 44 -13.53 -8.65 14.40
N ARG A 45 -12.60 -7.93 15.02
CA ARG A 45 -11.39 -7.41 14.37
C ARG A 45 -10.28 -8.46 14.42
N TYR A 46 -10.14 -9.23 13.36
CA TYR A 46 -9.13 -10.29 13.24
C TYR A 46 -8.11 -9.97 12.14
N ASN A 47 -6.99 -10.67 12.16
CA ASN A 47 -6.05 -10.71 11.05
C ASN A 47 -6.12 -12.11 10.42
N ALA A 48 -6.50 -12.20 9.14
CA ALA A 48 -6.73 -13.49 8.50
C ALA A 48 -5.45 -14.34 8.37
N ARG A 49 -4.28 -13.72 8.15
CA ARG A 49 -2.98 -14.43 8.17
C ARG A 49 -2.75 -15.12 9.51
N ASP A 50 -2.90 -14.38 10.61
CA ASP A 50 -2.67 -14.93 11.94
C ASP A 50 -3.74 -15.97 12.32
N THR A 51 -5.00 -15.73 11.93
CA THR A 51 -6.09 -16.71 12.09
C THR A 51 -5.83 -17.98 11.28
N ALA A 52 -5.31 -17.87 10.07
CA ALA A 52 -4.95 -19.02 9.24
C ALA A 52 -3.86 -19.88 9.88
N MET A 53 -2.87 -19.27 10.53
CA MET A 53 -1.84 -20.00 11.27
C MET A 53 -2.42 -20.77 12.47
N VAL A 54 -3.32 -20.14 13.24
CA VAL A 54 -4.01 -20.80 14.36
C VAL A 54 -4.90 -21.94 13.85
N LEU A 55 -5.68 -21.70 12.78
CA LEU A 55 -6.52 -22.72 12.17
C LEU A 55 -5.70 -23.93 11.70
N ALA A 56 -4.59 -23.69 11.01
CA ALA A 56 -3.70 -24.74 10.57
C ALA A 56 -3.12 -25.54 11.75
N GLN A 57 -2.74 -24.88 12.83
CA GLN A 57 -2.27 -25.54 14.05
C GLN A 57 -3.34 -26.46 14.67
N MET A 58 -4.62 -25.98 14.72
CA MET A 58 -5.74 -26.78 15.23
C MET A 58 -5.98 -28.05 14.40
N HIS A 59 -5.69 -28.01 13.11
CA HIS A 59 -5.85 -29.15 12.18
C HIS A 59 -4.58 -29.99 11.99
N GLY A 60 -3.45 -29.61 12.60
CA GLY A 60 -2.15 -30.24 12.30
C GLY A 60 -1.68 -29.99 10.86
N ALA A 61 -2.20 -28.94 10.21
CA ALA A 61 -1.90 -28.57 8.84
C ALA A 61 -0.62 -27.74 8.74
N LYS A 62 -0.04 -27.69 7.54
CA LYS A 62 1.10 -26.82 7.22
C LYS A 62 0.61 -25.44 6.78
N VAL A 63 1.48 -24.43 6.99
CA VAL A 63 1.25 -23.06 6.49
C VAL A 63 2.42 -22.64 5.62
N LEU A 64 2.11 -22.05 4.48
CA LEU A 64 3.04 -21.37 3.60
C LEU A 64 2.66 -19.89 3.51
N LEU A 65 3.55 -19.02 3.96
CA LEU A 65 3.41 -17.57 3.82
C LEU A 65 4.32 -17.12 2.66
N GLY A 66 3.73 -16.56 1.61
CA GLY A 66 4.44 -16.07 0.44
C GLY A 66 4.46 -14.55 0.39
N SER A 67 5.60 -13.96 0.06
CA SER A 67 5.72 -12.52 -0.19
C SER A 67 7.05 -12.18 -0.86
N ALA A 68 7.06 -11.19 -1.74
CA ALA A 68 8.29 -10.56 -2.23
C ALA A 68 8.81 -9.51 -1.24
N THR A 69 7.93 -8.98 -0.38
CA THR A 69 8.22 -7.93 0.61
C THR A 69 7.58 -8.32 1.95
N PRO A 70 8.11 -9.35 2.64
CA PRO A 70 7.47 -9.88 3.84
C PRO A 70 7.30 -8.82 4.93
N SER A 71 6.27 -8.98 5.76
CA SER A 71 6.09 -8.12 6.93
C SER A 71 7.26 -8.28 7.89
N ILE A 72 7.61 -7.20 8.59
CA ILE A 72 8.74 -7.19 9.54
C ILE A 72 8.56 -8.28 10.60
N GLU A 73 7.35 -8.48 11.08
CA GLU A 73 7.01 -9.46 12.11
C GLU A 73 7.23 -10.90 11.61
N THR A 74 6.82 -11.19 10.39
CA THR A 74 7.00 -12.52 9.78
C THR A 74 8.46 -12.78 9.47
N TYR A 75 9.15 -11.82 8.86
CA TYR A 75 10.56 -11.93 8.55
C TYR A 75 11.42 -12.10 9.82
N TYR A 76 11.14 -11.31 10.86
CA TYR A 76 11.82 -11.44 12.16
C TYR A 76 11.65 -12.84 12.77
N LYS A 77 10.44 -13.42 12.68
CA LYS A 77 10.20 -14.80 13.15
C LYS A 77 10.96 -15.82 12.33
N ALA A 78 11.10 -15.61 11.03
CA ALA A 78 11.83 -16.49 10.13
C ALA A 78 13.33 -16.46 10.41
N VAL A 79 13.95 -15.29 10.54
CA VAL A 79 15.40 -15.18 10.84
C VAL A 79 15.77 -15.60 12.26
N ASN A 80 14.80 -15.71 13.18
CA ASN A 80 14.98 -16.25 14.54
C ASN A 80 14.48 -17.69 14.67
N ASP A 81 14.47 -18.46 13.59
CA ASP A 81 14.17 -19.92 13.55
C ASP A 81 12.78 -20.30 14.10
N LYS A 82 11.85 -19.34 14.24
CA LYS A 82 10.45 -19.63 14.60
C LYS A 82 9.64 -20.10 13.42
N PHE A 83 10.02 -19.68 12.21
CA PHE A 83 9.51 -20.15 10.94
C PHE A 83 10.67 -20.60 10.07
N ARG A 84 10.42 -21.60 9.22
CA ARG A 84 11.41 -21.98 8.20
C ARG A 84 11.40 -20.92 7.09
N LEU A 85 12.56 -20.31 6.84
CA LEU A 85 12.75 -19.39 5.73
C LEU A 85 13.15 -20.15 4.45
N VAL A 86 12.48 -19.82 3.35
CA VAL A 86 12.86 -20.27 2.00
C VAL A 86 12.96 -19.02 1.13
N GLU A 87 14.14 -18.77 0.59
CA GLU A 87 14.38 -17.63 -0.31
C GLU A 87 14.45 -18.10 -1.76
N LEU A 88 13.65 -17.47 -2.62
CA LEU A 88 13.69 -17.65 -4.07
C LEU A 88 14.52 -16.51 -4.66
N THR A 89 15.79 -16.74 -4.91
CA THR A 89 16.76 -15.72 -5.35
C THR A 89 16.79 -15.54 -6.86
N GLU A 90 16.34 -16.53 -7.60
CA GLU A 90 16.31 -16.49 -9.06
C GLU A 90 14.93 -16.03 -9.55
N ARG A 91 14.93 -15.09 -10.48
CA ARG A 91 13.69 -14.63 -11.14
C ARG A 91 13.29 -15.59 -12.25
N PHE A 92 11.98 -15.77 -12.39
CA PHE A 92 11.42 -16.56 -13.48
C PHE A 92 11.93 -16.03 -14.84
N GLU A 93 12.37 -16.94 -15.69
CA GLU A 93 12.91 -16.67 -17.04
C GLU A 93 14.04 -15.61 -17.09
N GLY A 94 14.82 -15.47 -16.02
CA GLY A 94 15.95 -14.52 -15.99
C GLY A 94 15.56 -13.06 -16.10
N SER A 95 14.31 -12.72 -15.75
CA SER A 95 13.81 -11.34 -15.82
C SER A 95 14.65 -10.39 -14.96
N VAL A 96 15.02 -9.24 -15.51
CA VAL A 96 15.79 -8.20 -14.83
C VAL A 96 14.88 -7.20 -14.12
N LEU A 97 15.42 -6.51 -13.12
CA LEU A 97 14.72 -5.39 -12.47
C LEU A 97 14.49 -4.26 -13.47
N PRO A 98 13.36 -3.55 -13.40
CA PRO A 98 13.14 -2.37 -14.21
C PRO A 98 14.12 -1.26 -13.85
N ASP A 99 14.45 -0.42 -14.81
CA ASP A 99 15.20 0.81 -14.55
C ASP A 99 14.29 1.83 -13.87
N VAL A 100 14.74 2.34 -12.70
CA VAL A 100 13.96 3.26 -11.86
C VAL A 100 14.56 4.65 -11.91
N ARG A 101 13.79 5.62 -12.42
CA ARG A 101 14.19 7.02 -12.46
C ARG A 101 13.33 7.87 -11.51
N ILE A 102 13.98 8.54 -10.56
CA ILE A 102 13.34 9.48 -9.62
C ILE A 102 13.34 10.88 -10.22
N VAL A 103 12.19 11.54 -10.21
CA VAL A 103 12.02 12.90 -10.74
C VAL A 103 11.62 13.87 -9.62
N ASP A 104 12.43 14.92 -9.38
CA ASP A 104 12.08 15.98 -8.44
C ASP A 104 10.99 16.90 -9.03
N MET A 105 9.78 16.72 -8.55
CA MET A 105 8.62 17.51 -9.01
C MET A 105 8.69 18.98 -8.61
N ARG A 106 9.45 19.35 -7.56
CA ARG A 106 9.64 20.76 -7.18
C ARG A 106 10.47 21.49 -8.24
N ARG A 107 11.55 20.86 -8.70
CA ARG A 107 12.38 21.38 -9.79
C ARG A 107 11.55 21.52 -11.06
N GLN A 108 10.80 20.49 -11.45
CA GLN A 108 9.96 20.51 -12.65
C GLN A 108 8.89 21.62 -12.60
N ARG A 109 8.36 21.94 -11.43
CA ARG A 109 7.40 23.07 -11.24
C ARG A 109 8.09 24.42 -11.40
N LYS A 110 9.27 24.62 -10.78
CA LYS A 110 10.07 25.85 -10.96
C LYS A 110 10.40 26.11 -12.44
N GLU A 111 10.79 25.06 -13.17
CA GLU A 111 11.06 25.10 -14.60
C GLU A 111 9.79 25.22 -15.47
N LYS A 112 8.58 25.22 -14.86
CA LYS A 112 7.28 25.26 -15.55
C LYS A 112 7.08 24.15 -16.58
N THR A 113 7.71 23.01 -16.42
CA THR A 113 7.67 21.87 -17.34
C THR A 113 6.57 20.86 -17.03
N VAL A 114 5.89 20.99 -15.89
CA VAL A 114 4.79 20.11 -15.47
C VAL A 114 3.50 20.44 -16.23
N LYS A 115 2.81 19.42 -16.74
CA LYS A 115 1.43 19.53 -17.25
C LYS A 115 0.50 18.68 -16.38
N GLY A 116 -0.41 19.35 -15.64
CA GLY A 116 -1.25 18.67 -14.64
C GLY A 116 -0.39 18.03 -13.55
N ILE A 117 -0.41 16.72 -13.47
CA ILE A 117 0.38 15.92 -12.51
C ILE A 117 1.63 15.29 -13.14
N LEU A 118 1.81 15.43 -14.46
CA LEU A 118 2.86 14.75 -15.21
C LEU A 118 4.08 15.64 -15.40
N SER A 119 5.26 15.15 -15.00
CA SER A 119 6.55 15.79 -15.28
C SER A 119 6.91 15.69 -16.78
N LEU A 120 7.84 16.53 -17.22
CA LEU A 120 8.32 16.45 -18.60
C LEU A 120 8.98 15.11 -18.93
N PRO A 121 9.91 14.56 -18.11
CA PRO A 121 10.50 13.26 -18.39
C PRO A 121 9.44 12.14 -18.49
N LEU A 122 8.48 12.09 -17.56
CA LEU A 122 7.42 11.08 -17.60
C LEU A 122 6.59 11.17 -18.90
N ARG A 123 6.25 12.37 -19.35
CA ARG A 123 5.51 12.54 -20.61
C ARG A 123 6.31 12.10 -21.82
N GLN A 124 7.62 12.36 -21.82
CA GLN A 124 8.51 11.90 -22.88
C GLN A 124 8.57 10.37 -22.92
N ASP A 125 8.77 9.72 -21.77
CA ASP A 125 8.82 8.26 -21.66
C ASP A 125 7.49 7.59 -22.09
N ILE A 126 6.35 8.16 -21.69
CA ILE A 126 5.03 7.69 -22.13
C ILE A 126 4.91 7.82 -23.66
N THR A 127 5.29 8.97 -24.20
CA THR A 127 5.20 9.22 -25.65
C THR A 127 6.07 8.26 -26.43
N GLU A 128 7.28 7.99 -25.97
CA GLU A 128 8.20 7.05 -26.58
C GLU A 128 7.68 5.61 -26.52
N ALA A 129 7.16 5.19 -25.35
CA ALA A 129 6.55 3.88 -25.19
C ALA A 129 5.41 3.66 -26.19
N ILE A 130 4.51 4.63 -26.32
CA ILE A 130 3.38 4.54 -27.24
C ILE A 130 3.86 4.52 -28.71
N LYS A 131 4.81 5.39 -29.09
CA LYS A 131 5.37 5.43 -30.45
C LYS A 131 6.06 4.13 -30.86
N SER A 132 6.66 3.44 -29.88
CA SER A 132 7.31 2.14 -30.10
C SER A 132 6.36 0.94 -30.00
N GLY A 133 5.03 1.18 -29.97
CA GLY A 133 4.02 0.11 -29.86
C GLY A 133 3.96 -0.56 -28.48
N ARG A 134 4.63 0.00 -27.45
CA ARG A 134 4.62 -0.50 -26.09
C ARG A 134 3.47 0.12 -25.28
N GLN A 135 3.13 -0.50 -24.17
CA GLN A 135 2.12 -0.01 -23.23
C GLN A 135 2.76 0.80 -22.09
N ALA A 136 2.00 1.75 -21.54
CA ALA A 136 2.38 2.51 -20.36
C ALA A 136 1.31 2.33 -19.26
N ILE A 137 1.75 1.98 -18.06
CA ILE A 137 0.88 1.92 -16.88
C ILE A 137 1.21 3.13 -15.99
N ILE A 138 0.20 3.95 -15.72
CA ILE A 138 0.33 5.12 -14.84
C ILE A 138 -0.34 4.78 -13.51
N PHE A 139 0.45 4.69 -12.45
CA PHE A 139 -0.05 4.47 -11.10
C PHE A 139 -0.06 5.78 -10.32
N GLN A 140 -1.25 6.23 -9.93
CA GLN A 140 -1.42 7.37 -9.04
C GLN A 140 -2.00 6.87 -7.72
N ASN A 141 -1.17 6.78 -6.68
CA ASN A 141 -1.61 6.37 -5.35
C ASN A 141 -2.42 7.48 -4.65
N ARG A 142 -3.63 7.74 -5.16
CA ARG A 142 -4.55 8.73 -4.61
C ARG A 142 -5.95 8.16 -4.56
N ARG A 143 -6.46 7.89 -3.36
CA ARG A 143 -7.85 7.50 -3.16
C ARG A 143 -8.71 8.75 -3.05
N GLY A 144 -9.71 8.86 -3.93
CA GLY A 144 -10.73 9.91 -3.88
C GLY A 144 -10.22 11.33 -4.11
N PHE A 145 -11.13 12.27 -4.01
CA PHE A 145 -10.87 13.71 -4.04
C PHE A 145 -10.51 14.19 -2.63
N ALA A 146 -9.40 13.75 -2.07
CA ALA A 146 -8.89 14.36 -0.85
C ALA A 146 -8.03 15.56 -1.23
N PRO A 147 -8.44 16.79 -0.96
CA PRO A 147 -7.63 17.96 -1.21
C PRO A 147 -6.47 17.97 -0.19
N MET A 148 -5.37 17.38 -0.57
CA MET A 148 -4.12 17.56 0.17
C MET A 148 -3.59 18.94 -0.19
N VAL A 149 -3.45 19.79 0.81
CA VAL A 149 -2.81 21.08 0.68
C VAL A 149 -1.32 20.88 0.58
N ILE A 150 -0.72 21.43 -0.46
CA ILE A 150 0.73 21.43 -0.64
C ILE A 150 1.17 22.76 -1.25
N CYS A 151 2.19 23.35 -0.69
CA CYS A 151 2.81 24.53 -1.30
C CYS A 151 3.45 24.16 -2.63
N ARG A 152 3.05 24.80 -3.71
CA ARG A 152 3.56 24.54 -5.05
C ARG A 152 5.03 24.94 -5.22
N GLN A 153 5.50 25.89 -4.41
CA GLN A 153 6.86 26.41 -4.47
C GLN A 153 7.87 25.54 -3.72
N CYS A 154 7.60 25.25 -2.43
CA CYS A 154 8.57 24.55 -1.58
C CYS A 154 8.18 23.11 -1.20
N GLY A 155 6.95 22.68 -1.50
CA GLY A 155 6.45 21.36 -1.17
C GLY A 155 5.97 21.21 0.29
N TRP A 156 5.87 22.31 1.05
CA TRP A 156 5.34 22.27 2.41
C TRP A 156 3.92 21.71 2.45
N VAL A 157 3.67 20.86 3.46
CA VAL A 157 2.36 20.24 3.72
C VAL A 157 1.98 20.53 5.17
N PRO A 158 0.74 20.99 5.46
CA PRO A 158 0.28 21.21 6.82
C PRO A 158 0.20 19.88 7.59
N LYS A 159 0.83 19.83 8.74
CA LYS A 159 0.81 18.69 9.65
C LYS A 159 -0.05 18.96 10.88
N CYS A 160 -0.54 17.90 11.49
CA CYS A 160 -1.23 17.97 12.77
C CYS A 160 -0.21 18.16 13.89
N ASP A 161 -0.48 19.11 14.77
CA ASP A 161 0.43 19.41 15.88
C ASP A 161 0.45 18.27 16.94
N ASN A 162 -0.58 17.41 16.97
CA ASN A 162 -0.71 16.33 17.94
C ASN A 162 -0.31 14.94 17.39
N CYS A 163 -0.40 14.71 16.07
CA CYS A 163 -0.30 13.34 15.49
C CYS A 163 0.80 13.22 14.43
N ASP A 164 1.49 14.28 14.08
CA ASP A 164 2.50 14.36 13.00
C ASP A 164 2.04 13.78 11.63
N VAL A 165 0.72 13.72 11.40
CA VAL A 165 0.12 13.33 10.12
C VAL A 165 -0.31 14.57 9.34
N SER A 166 -0.38 14.46 8.01
CA SER A 166 -0.88 15.55 7.16
C SER A 166 -2.34 15.87 7.46
N LEU A 167 -2.66 17.16 7.54
CA LEU A 167 -4.03 17.62 7.65
C LEU A 167 -4.75 17.58 6.31
N VAL A 168 -6.04 17.26 6.35
CA VAL A 168 -6.92 17.23 5.18
C VAL A 168 -7.76 18.51 5.13
N TYR A 169 -7.81 19.15 3.97
CA TYR A 169 -8.64 20.34 3.77
C TYR A 169 -10.08 19.96 3.47
N HIS A 170 -11.00 20.51 4.26
CA HIS A 170 -12.43 20.35 4.11
C HIS A 170 -13.02 21.62 3.47
N LYS A 171 -13.31 21.55 2.18
CA LYS A 171 -13.83 22.71 1.40
C LYS A 171 -15.12 23.28 1.98
N SER A 172 -15.99 22.44 2.54
CA SER A 172 -17.28 22.88 3.13
C SER A 172 -17.12 23.74 4.38
N SER A 173 -16.09 23.53 5.17
CA SER A 173 -15.81 24.28 6.40
C SER A 173 -14.67 25.28 6.24
N GLY A 174 -13.89 25.22 5.16
CA GLY A 174 -12.68 26.03 4.97
C GLY A 174 -11.53 25.68 5.91
N LEU A 175 -11.61 24.55 6.62
CA LEU A 175 -10.65 24.15 7.65
C LEU A 175 -9.79 22.95 7.22
N LEU A 176 -8.58 22.95 7.73
CA LEU A 176 -7.71 21.78 7.78
C LEU A 176 -8.10 20.94 8.99
N LYS A 177 -8.27 19.62 8.82
CA LYS A 177 -8.69 18.70 9.89
C LYS A 177 -7.81 17.47 9.95
N CYS A 178 -7.45 17.04 11.15
CA CYS A 178 -6.84 15.77 11.42
C CYS A 178 -7.92 14.68 11.58
N HIS A 179 -7.86 13.62 10.80
CA HIS A 179 -8.81 12.51 10.89
C HIS A 179 -8.50 11.52 12.04
N TYR A 180 -7.36 11.69 12.74
CA TYR A 180 -6.99 10.85 13.88
C TYR A 180 -7.46 11.44 15.21
N CYS A 181 -7.16 12.73 15.48
CA CYS A 181 -7.47 13.35 16.77
C CYS A 181 -8.56 14.44 16.68
N GLY A 182 -9.04 14.76 15.47
CA GLY A 182 -10.04 15.82 15.28
C GLY A 182 -9.50 17.25 15.33
N PHE A 183 -8.17 17.45 15.55
CA PHE A 183 -7.54 18.78 15.52
C PHE A 183 -7.89 19.54 14.25
N THR A 184 -8.19 20.82 14.39
CA THR A 184 -8.54 21.72 13.27
C THR A 184 -7.64 22.94 13.23
N LYS A 185 -7.32 23.41 12.02
CA LYS A 185 -6.52 24.61 11.79
C LYS A 185 -7.04 25.35 10.56
N ILE A 186 -6.96 26.67 10.57
CA ILE A 186 -7.31 27.49 9.40
C ILE A 186 -6.23 27.29 8.32
N LEU A 187 -6.66 27.23 7.06
CA LEU A 187 -5.71 27.21 5.94
C LEU A 187 -4.98 28.57 5.89
N PRO A 188 -3.64 28.60 5.97
CA PRO A 188 -2.92 29.85 5.88
C PRO A 188 -2.99 30.44 4.46
N THR A 189 -3.02 31.73 4.34
CA THR A 189 -3.03 32.46 3.05
C THR A 189 -1.67 32.47 2.38
N LEU A 190 -0.60 32.46 3.19
CA LEU A 190 0.79 32.34 2.73
C LEU A 190 1.40 31.07 3.27
N CYS A 191 2.34 30.50 2.53
CA CYS A 191 3.06 29.32 2.98
C CYS A 191 3.95 29.66 4.20
N PRO A 192 3.79 28.97 5.36
CA PRO A 192 4.60 29.25 6.53
C PRO A 192 6.09 28.93 6.37
N ALA A 193 6.45 28.15 5.35
CA ALA A 193 7.82 27.71 5.12
C ALA A 193 8.59 28.59 4.11
N CYS A 194 7.92 29.23 3.16
CA CYS A 194 8.57 30.05 2.13
C CYS A 194 7.88 31.39 1.88
N GLU A 195 6.85 31.71 2.64
CA GLU A 195 6.08 32.98 2.62
C GLU A 195 5.40 33.30 1.27
N GLU A 196 5.42 32.38 0.33
CA GLU A 196 4.83 32.52 -0.98
C GLU A 196 3.33 32.23 -0.98
N ASN A 197 2.57 32.95 -1.82
CA ASN A 197 1.14 32.73 -2.03
C ASN A 197 0.95 31.60 -3.06
N SER A 198 1.30 30.37 -2.68
CA SER A 198 1.34 29.22 -3.59
C SER A 198 0.75 27.94 -2.98
N ILE A 199 -0.14 28.09 -1.99
CA ILE A 199 -0.85 27.00 -1.33
C ILE A 199 -2.12 26.59 -2.11
#